data_52d526e8a5bf2a52f0f5c41a55af3a0d
#
_entry.id   52d526e8a5bf2a52f0f5c41a55af3a0d
#
_cell.length_a   1.000
_cell.length_b   1.000
_cell.length_c   1.000
_cell.angle_alpha   90.00
_cell.angle_beta   90.00
_cell.angle_gamma   90.00
#
_symmetry.space_group_name_H-M   'P 1'
#
loop_
_entity.id
_entity.type
_entity.pdbx_description
1 polymer ?
#
loop_
_entity_poly.entity_id
_entity_poly.type
_entity_poly.pdbx_seq_one_letter_code
_entity_poly.pdbx_strand_id
1 'polypeptide(L)'
;MMKKIIAFFIILSIAFSFVSCNIDVSNIGKSGSINGVAVKNFVIVYDQEGLDYNQRAAEYIQSEILSRTGKELEIVDDSTPAASNEIVVGETSRDISKALQAECEGLEFAIMAKDGSVALEGDYFIIAAAAYFFIDSYIADGNTDASIPEEAKVHTPIVKEAKNFILLIGDGMGFNHTTSFEHIENDVEYSDGEDFFYGYLLPYQGESRTNSLSGTTDSAAGGTALSTGYKTYNGNIGLDRNDNPIKSLTELAYEKGMAAGVMSTETKTGATPASFSAHAYDRSETAGIILSQANARDYYGTIIDCGYDHYDTRSVNLIIEKHISDTLTQLSANEKGFFLMYEEAHIDKHSHNNELDKMYQAIVRFNQAIARFMEFAFYNPDTFVLITADHETGDLYMDGGELKYHSGDHTSKNVPVFAYGDGAELFDGKKVENVQIPQTIASFMGDDNFGDQTSYKRLTK
;
A
#
# COMPACT_ATOMS: atom_id res chain seq x y z
N MET A 1 -45.49 -25.69 -0.71
CA MET A 1 -45.06 -25.04 -1.95
C MET A 1 -43.77 -24.25 -1.60
N MET A 2 -42.62 -24.91 -1.68
CA MET A 2 -41.31 -24.34 -1.38
C MET A 2 -40.80 -23.64 -2.64
N LYS A 3 -40.63 -22.30 -2.57
CA LYS A 3 -39.93 -21.56 -3.61
C LYS A 3 -38.43 -21.65 -3.28
N LYS A 4 -37.68 -22.36 -4.11
CA LYS A 4 -36.23 -22.34 -4.15
C LYS A 4 -35.76 -20.95 -4.61
N ILE A 5 -35.10 -20.21 -3.74
CA ILE A 5 -34.34 -19.02 -4.09
C ILE A 5 -32.99 -19.52 -4.59
N ILE A 6 -32.76 -19.39 -5.90
CA ILE A 6 -31.47 -19.63 -6.52
C ILE A 6 -30.70 -18.34 -6.31
N ALA A 7 -29.74 -18.36 -5.38
CA ALA A 7 -28.74 -17.31 -5.26
C ALA A 7 -27.80 -17.40 -6.46
N PHE A 8 -27.85 -16.40 -7.33
CA PHE A 8 -26.89 -16.21 -8.40
C PHE A 8 -25.63 -15.60 -7.76
N PHE A 9 -24.63 -16.41 -7.48
CA PHE A 9 -23.30 -15.92 -7.20
C PHE A 9 -22.75 -15.35 -8.51
N ILE A 10 -22.70 -14.03 -8.58
CA ILE A 10 -21.84 -13.34 -9.56
C ILE A 10 -20.43 -13.42 -8.96
N ILE A 11 -19.67 -14.41 -9.39
CA ILE A 11 -18.22 -14.42 -9.20
C ILE A 11 -17.70 -13.28 -10.07
N LEU A 12 -17.45 -12.14 -9.43
CA LEU A 12 -16.69 -11.06 -10.03
C LEU A 12 -15.23 -11.50 -9.96
N SER A 13 -14.77 -12.23 -10.97
CA SER A 13 -13.35 -12.47 -11.18
C SER A 13 -12.68 -11.11 -11.41
N ILE A 14 -12.13 -10.54 -10.36
CA ILE A 14 -11.15 -9.45 -10.45
C ILE A 14 -9.89 -10.12 -11.00
N ALA A 15 -9.83 -10.26 -12.33
CA ALA A 15 -8.60 -10.58 -12.98
C ALA A 15 -7.63 -9.43 -12.68
N PHE A 16 -6.68 -9.63 -11.78
CA PHE A 16 -5.44 -8.88 -11.82
C PHE A 16 -4.93 -9.07 -13.24
N SER A 17 -4.96 -8.01 -14.04
CA SER A 17 -4.27 -8.00 -15.32
C SER A 17 -2.79 -7.94 -14.97
N PHE A 18 -2.22 -9.09 -14.62
CA PHE A 18 -0.77 -9.23 -14.62
C PHE A 18 -0.31 -8.75 -15.99
N VAL A 19 0.63 -7.83 -15.98
CA VAL A 19 1.34 -7.34 -17.16
C VAL A 19 1.47 -8.49 -18.15
N SER A 20 1.16 -8.24 -19.42
CA SER A 20 1.20 -9.25 -20.46
C SER A 20 2.57 -9.93 -20.41
N CYS A 21 2.66 -11.05 -19.71
CA CYS A 21 3.80 -11.94 -19.80
C CYS A 21 3.89 -12.37 -21.27
N ASN A 22 4.89 -11.89 -21.97
CA ASN A 22 5.38 -12.57 -23.15
C ASN A 22 5.72 -13.98 -22.67
N ILE A 23 4.84 -14.95 -22.95
CA ILE A 23 5.12 -16.36 -22.67
C ILE A 23 6.39 -16.69 -23.46
N ASP A 24 7.51 -16.78 -22.75
CA ASP A 24 8.74 -17.22 -23.35
C ASP A 24 8.58 -18.72 -23.68
N VAL A 25 8.22 -19.00 -24.93
CA VAL A 25 8.01 -20.36 -25.41
C VAL A 25 9.27 -21.25 -25.29
N SER A 26 10.44 -20.69 -24.95
CA SER A 26 11.67 -21.47 -24.71
C SER A 26 11.58 -22.35 -23.45
N ASN A 27 10.64 -22.09 -22.56
CA ASN A 27 10.42 -22.83 -21.31
C ASN A 27 9.36 -23.95 -21.41
N ILE A 28 8.70 -24.10 -22.55
CA ILE A 28 7.74 -25.19 -22.76
C ILE A 28 8.49 -26.54 -22.75
N GLY A 29 8.32 -27.28 -21.64
CA GLY A 29 8.88 -28.63 -21.48
C GLY A 29 9.85 -28.83 -20.32
N LYS A 30 10.17 -27.80 -19.57
CA LYS A 30 10.99 -27.92 -18.35
C LYS A 30 10.10 -28.34 -17.17
N SER A 31 10.43 -29.44 -16.54
CA SER A 31 9.71 -29.98 -15.39
C SER A 31 10.53 -29.72 -14.13
N GLY A 32 10.23 -28.64 -13.40
CA GLY A 32 10.78 -28.44 -12.08
C GLY A 32 10.27 -29.48 -11.09
N SER A 33 11.03 -29.73 -10.03
CA SER A 33 10.60 -30.52 -8.88
C SER A 33 10.85 -29.76 -7.58
N ILE A 34 10.05 -30.06 -6.54
CA ILE A 34 10.20 -29.56 -5.19
C ILE A 34 10.44 -30.80 -4.32
N ASN A 35 11.59 -30.88 -3.64
CA ASN A 35 11.99 -32.04 -2.86
C ASN A 35 11.81 -33.39 -3.60
N GLY A 36 12.13 -33.41 -4.91
CA GLY A 36 12.02 -34.59 -5.76
C GLY A 36 10.61 -34.87 -6.31
N VAL A 37 9.59 -34.11 -5.95
CA VAL A 37 8.23 -34.20 -6.49
C VAL A 37 8.09 -33.22 -7.64
N ALA A 38 7.67 -33.72 -8.83
CA ALA A 38 7.47 -32.84 -9.99
C ALA A 38 6.38 -31.81 -9.72
N VAL A 39 6.64 -30.53 -10.04
CA VAL A 39 5.73 -29.40 -9.78
C VAL A 39 4.31 -29.66 -10.29
N LYS A 40 4.15 -30.29 -11.46
CA LYS A 40 2.85 -30.62 -12.04
C LYS A 40 1.98 -31.58 -11.20
N ASN A 41 2.54 -32.19 -10.15
CA ASN A 41 1.83 -33.14 -9.29
C ASN A 41 1.31 -32.48 -8.00
N PHE A 42 1.52 -31.16 -7.84
CA PHE A 42 0.99 -30.41 -6.72
C PHE A 42 -0.40 -29.84 -7.00
N VAL A 43 -1.17 -29.69 -5.93
CA VAL A 43 -2.42 -28.93 -5.86
C VAL A 43 -2.14 -27.73 -4.94
N ILE A 44 -2.64 -26.56 -5.25
CA ILE A 44 -2.54 -25.38 -4.39
C ILE A 44 -3.78 -25.35 -3.48
N VAL A 45 -3.56 -25.25 -2.18
CA VAL A 45 -4.62 -25.24 -1.16
C VAL A 45 -4.54 -23.95 -0.37
N TYR A 46 -5.65 -23.23 -0.23
CA TYR A 46 -5.71 -22.03 0.58
C TYR A 46 -6.75 -22.17 1.71
N ASP A 47 -6.60 -21.36 2.76
CA ASP A 47 -7.53 -21.27 3.86
C ASP A 47 -8.84 -20.61 3.43
N GLN A 48 -9.95 -21.36 3.50
CA GLN A 48 -11.27 -20.86 3.10
C GLN A 48 -11.86 -19.86 4.10
N GLU A 49 -11.55 -20.03 5.39
CA GLU A 49 -12.05 -19.16 6.46
C GLU A 49 -11.16 -17.92 6.64
N GLY A 50 -9.99 -17.93 6.01
CA GLY A 50 -9.05 -16.81 6.01
C GLY A 50 -9.49 -15.65 5.12
N LEU A 51 -8.72 -14.59 5.21
CA LEU A 51 -8.92 -13.41 4.36
C LEU A 51 -8.61 -13.74 2.89
N ASP A 52 -9.17 -12.98 1.98
CA ASP A 52 -8.96 -13.15 0.53
C ASP A 52 -7.50 -12.96 0.06
N TYR A 53 -6.58 -12.52 0.97
CA TYR A 53 -5.13 -12.53 0.75
C TYR A 53 -4.60 -13.94 0.46
N ASN A 54 -5.08 -14.97 1.16
CA ASN A 54 -4.65 -16.36 0.96
C ASN A 54 -5.07 -16.87 -0.42
N GLN A 55 -6.28 -16.58 -0.85
CA GLN A 55 -6.76 -16.92 -2.19
C GLN A 55 -5.94 -16.20 -3.27
N ARG A 56 -5.68 -14.90 -3.13
CA ARG A 56 -4.86 -14.15 -4.09
C ARG A 56 -3.42 -14.64 -4.15
N ALA A 57 -2.84 -15.02 -3.01
CA ALA A 57 -1.51 -15.63 -2.98
C ALA A 57 -1.50 -16.99 -3.72
N ALA A 58 -2.54 -17.81 -3.56
CA ALA A 58 -2.69 -19.06 -4.30
C ALA A 58 -2.83 -18.81 -5.82
N GLU A 59 -3.62 -17.82 -6.23
CA GLU A 59 -3.77 -17.40 -7.64
C GLU A 59 -2.45 -16.86 -8.21
N TYR A 60 -1.68 -16.08 -7.44
CA TYR A 60 -0.34 -15.62 -7.83
C TYR A 60 0.59 -16.81 -8.06
N ILE A 61 0.67 -17.75 -7.11
CA ILE A 61 1.50 -18.95 -7.22
C ILE A 61 1.13 -19.75 -8.47
N GLN A 62 -0.16 -19.95 -8.73
CA GLN A 62 -0.64 -20.68 -9.93
C GLN A 62 -0.17 -19.98 -11.22
N SER A 63 -0.38 -18.66 -11.31
CA SER A 63 -0.04 -17.90 -12.51
C SER A 63 1.45 -17.90 -12.80
N GLU A 64 2.29 -17.78 -11.76
CA GLU A 64 3.74 -17.81 -11.88
C GLU A 64 4.28 -19.21 -12.23
N ILE A 65 3.72 -20.26 -11.64
CA ILE A 65 4.05 -21.65 -12.01
C ILE A 65 3.66 -21.92 -13.46
N LEU A 66 2.47 -21.50 -13.88
CA LEU A 66 2.02 -21.62 -15.26
C LEU A 66 2.98 -20.89 -16.23
N SER A 67 3.33 -19.65 -15.92
CA SER A 67 4.22 -18.83 -16.72
C SER A 67 5.62 -19.46 -16.85
N ARG A 68 6.19 -19.98 -15.75
CA ARG A 68 7.56 -20.50 -15.70
C ARG A 68 7.69 -21.94 -16.19
N THR A 69 6.65 -22.76 -16.02
CA THR A 69 6.73 -24.21 -16.29
C THR A 69 5.78 -24.69 -17.40
N GLY A 70 4.81 -23.86 -17.80
CA GLY A 70 3.73 -24.23 -18.69
C GLY A 70 2.74 -25.23 -18.08
N LYS A 71 2.71 -25.38 -16.74
CA LYS A 71 1.81 -26.27 -16.00
C LYS A 71 0.84 -25.45 -15.16
N GLU A 72 -0.42 -25.58 -15.44
CA GLU A 72 -1.49 -25.06 -14.62
C GLU A 72 -1.77 -26.03 -13.48
N LEU A 73 -1.71 -25.56 -12.24
CA LEU A 73 -2.06 -26.35 -11.06
C LEU A 73 -3.51 -26.06 -10.69
N GLU A 74 -4.17 -27.05 -10.09
CA GLU A 74 -5.49 -26.84 -9.51
C GLU A 74 -5.40 -26.01 -8.23
N ILE A 75 -6.34 -25.08 -8.02
CA ILE A 75 -6.51 -24.34 -6.77
C ILE A 75 -7.79 -24.86 -6.11
N VAL A 76 -7.70 -25.21 -4.85
CA VAL A 76 -8.84 -25.65 -4.01
C VAL A 76 -8.76 -24.98 -2.64
N ASP A 77 -9.90 -24.89 -1.97
CA ASP A 77 -9.91 -24.51 -0.55
C ASP A 77 -9.62 -25.73 0.35
N ASP A 78 -9.33 -25.47 1.59
CA ASP A 78 -8.93 -26.50 2.57
C ASP A 78 -10.07 -27.38 3.08
N SER A 79 -11.34 -27.14 2.68
CA SER A 79 -12.46 -28.06 2.88
C SER A 79 -12.39 -29.27 1.95
N THR A 80 -11.60 -29.17 0.86
CA THR A 80 -11.34 -30.27 -0.06
C THR A 80 -10.46 -31.34 0.58
N PRO A 81 -10.72 -32.65 0.36
CA PRO A 81 -9.87 -33.72 0.90
C PRO A 81 -8.41 -33.56 0.47
N ALA A 82 -7.47 -33.84 1.40
CA ALA A 82 -6.06 -33.67 1.18
C ALA A 82 -5.53 -34.52 0.01
N ALA A 83 -4.73 -33.87 -0.85
CA ALA A 83 -3.98 -34.53 -1.93
C ALA A 83 -2.63 -35.06 -1.41
N SER A 84 -1.93 -35.86 -2.24
CA SER A 84 -0.64 -36.41 -1.85
C SER A 84 0.49 -35.38 -1.80
N ASN A 85 0.36 -34.30 -2.59
CA ASN A 85 1.35 -33.21 -2.65
C ASN A 85 0.58 -31.89 -2.76
N GLU A 86 0.77 -31.01 -1.82
CA GLU A 86 0.07 -29.74 -1.73
C GLU A 86 1.04 -28.57 -1.56
N ILE A 87 0.72 -27.43 -2.16
CA ILE A 87 1.27 -26.11 -1.81
C ILE A 87 0.19 -25.44 -0.97
N VAL A 88 0.42 -25.38 0.33
CA VAL A 88 -0.55 -24.93 1.33
C VAL A 88 -0.27 -23.47 1.66
N VAL A 89 -1.27 -22.62 1.54
CA VAL A 89 -1.17 -21.17 1.67
C VAL A 89 -2.06 -20.68 2.82
N GLY A 90 -1.43 -20.15 3.86
CA GLY A 90 -2.08 -19.66 5.08
C GLY A 90 -2.37 -20.75 6.10
N GLU A 91 -3.13 -20.39 7.13
CA GLU A 91 -3.50 -21.25 8.27
C GLU A 91 -4.64 -22.21 7.91
N THR A 92 -4.33 -23.25 7.16
CA THR A 92 -5.32 -24.23 6.72
C THR A 92 -5.58 -25.34 7.75
N SER A 93 -6.59 -26.15 7.50
CA SER A 93 -6.87 -27.39 8.26
C SER A 93 -5.81 -28.47 8.09
N ARG A 94 -4.82 -28.31 7.19
CA ARG A 94 -3.78 -29.30 6.87
C ARG A 94 -2.79 -29.51 8.02
N ASP A 95 -2.32 -30.75 8.18
CA ASP A 95 -1.35 -31.11 9.24
C ASP A 95 0.00 -30.39 9.06
N ILE A 96 0.41 -30.11 7.81
CA ILE A 96 1.64 -29.37 7.53
C ILE A 96 1.50 -27.89 7.95
N SER A 97 0.35 -27.24 7.72
CA SER A 97 0.08 -25.89 8.18
C SER A 97 0.13 -25.82 9.72
N LYS A 98 -0.51 -26.77 10.42
CA LYS A 98 -0.44 -26.86 11.87
C LYS A 98 0.98 -27.14 12.40
N ALA A 99 1.84 -27.78 11.60
CA ALA A 99 3.22 -28.05 11.94
C ALA A 99 4.15 -26.86 11.65
N LEU A 100 3.73 -25.93 10.80
CA LEU A 100 4.44 -24.70 10.47
C LEU A 100 4.18 -23.67 11.58
N GLN A 101 4.70 -23.95 12.79
CA GLN A 101 4.66 -23.01 13.91
C GLN A 101 5.99 -22.28 13.97
N ALA A 102 5.99 -21.01 13.60
CA ALA A 102 7.14 -20.14 13.71
C ALA A 102 6.73 -18.83 14.37
N GLU A 103 7.58 -18.31 15.24
CA GLU A 103 7.42 -16.95 15.76
C GLU A 103 7.93 -15.98 14.68
N CYS A 104 7.01 -15.27 14.04
CA CYS A 104 7.30 -14.23 13.04
C CYS A 104 7.02 -12.85 13.66
N GLU A 105 7.88 -11.88 13.38
CA GLU A 105 7.73 -10.50 13.87
C GLU A 105 7.62 -9.54 12.68
N GLY A 106 6.77 -8.53 12.81
CA GLY A 106 6.63 -7.47 11.80
C GLY A 106 6.21 -8.03 10.43
N LEU A 107 7.09 -7.94 9.43
CA LEU A 107 6.84 -8.43 8.07
C LEU A 107 7.44 -9.82 7.79
N GLU A 108 7.83 -10.56 8.82
CA GLU A 108 8.36 -11.92 8.63
C GLU A 108 7.27 -12.91 8.24
N PHE A 109 7.69 -13.97 7.55
CA PHE A 109 6.86 -15.09 7.14
C PHE A 109 7.64 -16.41 7.21
N ALA A 110 6.95 -17.53 7.18
CA ALA A 110 7.58 -18.85 7.31
C ALA A 110 7.26 -19.78 6.13
N ILE A 111 8.23 -20.64 5.79
CA ILE A 111 8.08 -21.67 4.77
C ILE A 111 8.71 -22.98 5.27
N MET A 112 8.03 -24.11 5.03
CA MET A 112 8.58 -25.47 5.25
C MET A 112 8.06 -26.46 4.23
N ALA A 113 8.75 -27.59 4.08
CA ALA A 113 8.25 -28.74 3.32
C ALA A 113 8.26 -29.99 4.19
N LYS A 114 7.22 -30.81 4.10
CA LYS A 114 7.12 -32.05 4.83
C LYS A 114 6.21 -33.03 4.11
N ASP A 115 6.59 -34.33 4.12
CA ASP A 115 5.77 -35.41 3.56
C ASP A 115 5.27 -35.16 2.12
N GLY A 116 6.08 -34.50 1.29
CA GLY A 116 5.78 -34.22 -0.12
C GLY A 116 4.95 -32.94 -0.35
N SER A 117 4.59 -32.23 0.70
CA SER A 117 3.87 -30.95 0.62
C SER A 117 4.74 -29.77 1.07
N VAL A 118 4.35 -28.56 0.72
CA VAL A 118 4.98 -27.29 1.13
C VAL A 118 3.92 -26.43 1.81
N ALA A 119 4.26 -25.75 2.92
CA ALA A 119 3.41 -24.76 3.54
C ALA A 119 4.08 -23.39 3.57
N LEU A 120 3.27 -22.38 3.33
CA LEU A 120 3.59 -20.96 3.40
C LEU A 120 2.66 -20.30 4.42
N GLU A 121 3.21 -19.52 5.34
CA GLU A 121 2.47 -18.83 6.40
C GLU A 121 2.98 -17.39 6.52
N GLY A 122 2.05 -16.46 6.64
CA GLY A 122 2.29 -15.05 6.87
C GLY A 122 0.97 -14.36 7.13
N ASP A 123 0.92 -13.54 8.17
CA ASP A 123 -0.29 -12.87 8.61
C ASP A 123 -0.78 -11.85 7.57
N TYR A 124 -2.09 -11.75 7.40
CA TYR A 124 -2.73 -10.76 6.53
C TYR A 124 -2.08 -10.71 5.12
N PHE A 125 -1.75 -9.51 4.65
CA PHE A 125 -1.10 -9.27 3.35
C PHE A 125 0.35 -9.80 3.27
N ILE A 126 0.97 -10.21 4.39
CA ILE A 126 2.33 -10.72 4.43
C ILE A 126 2.45 -12.06 3.69
N ILE A 127 1.37 -12.84 3.60
CA ILE A 127 1.33 -14.06 2.78
C ILE A 127 1.74 -13.80 1.32
N ALA A 128 1.54 -12.59 0.80
CA ALA A 128 2.02 -12.20 -0.53
C ALA A 128 3.56 -12.21 -0.62
N ALA A 129 4.25 -11.80 0.45
CA ALA A 129 5.71 -11.88 0.52
C ALA A 129 6.19 -13.33 0.54
N ALA A 130 5.50 -14.21 1.27
CA ALA A 130 5.78 -15.65 1.29
C ALA A 130 5.60 -16.26 -0.10
N ALA A 131 4.50 -15.94 -0.80
CA ALA A 131 4.21 -16.41 -2.14
C ALA A 131 5.25 -15.93 -3.15
N TYR A 132 5.61 -14.64 -3.13
CA TYR A 132 6.67 -14.09 -3.98
C TYR A 132 8.02 -14.78 -3.72
N PHE A 133 8.42 -14.88 -2.44
CA PHE A 133 9.68 -15.52 -2.06
C PHE A 133 9.73 -16.99 -2.50
N PHE A 134 8.63 -17.73 -2.31
CA PHE A 134 8.52 -19.11 -2.75
C PHE A 134 8.75 -19.24 -4.24
N ILE A 135 8.12 -18.41 -5.05
CA ILE A 135 8.27 -18.43 -6.50
C ILE A 135 9.67 -18.00 -6.93
N ASP A 136 10.20 -16.89 -6.39
CA ASP A 136 11.51 -16.34 -6.78
C ASP A 136 12.66 -17.26 -6.36
N SER A 137 12.57 -17.88 -5.18
CA SER A 137 13.64 -18.69 -4.61
C SER A 137 13.60 -20.17 -5.03
N TYR A 138 12.41 -20.73 -5.25
CA TYR A 138 12.24 -22.17 -5.43
C TYR A 138 11.64 -22.56 -6.80
N ILE A 139 11.01 -21.64 -7.53
CA ILE A 139 10.42 -21.90 -8.85
C ILE A 139 11.14 -21.05 -9.91
N ALA A 140 12.47 -21.01 -9.88
CA ALA A 140 13.24 -20.24 -10.86
C ALA A 140 13.03 -20.75 -12.30
N ASP A 141 13.38 -19.92 -13.30
CA ASP A 141 13.13 -20.17 -14.72
C ASP A 141 13.59 -21.55 -15.18
N GLY A 142 12.65 -22.46 -15.21
CA GLY A 142 12.66 -23.66 -16.07
C GLY A 142 13.53 -24.82 -15.68
N ASN A 143 14.22 -24.85 -14.55
CA ASN A 143 14.95 -26.06 -14.14
C ASN A 143 15.33 -25.99 -12.66
N THR A 144 14.45 -26.44 -11.77
CA THR A 144 14.81 -26.48 -10.37
C THR A 144 14.38 -27.79 -9.74
N ASP A 145 15.36 -28.51 -9.24
CA ASP A 145 15.16 -29.42 -8.13
C ASP A 145 15.26 -28.55 -6.87
N ALA A 146 14.16 -27.86 -6.50
CA ALA A 146 14.12 -27.04 -5.32
C ALA A 146 14.20 -27.92 -4.07
N SER A 147 15.03 -27.51 -3.11
CA SER A 147 15.12 -28.15 -1.81
C SER A 147 14.63 -27.19 -0.73
N ILE A 148 13.44 -27.43 -0.21
CA ILE A 148 12.84 -26.69 0.89
C ILE A 148 13.06 -27.49 2.17
N PRO A 149 13.55 -26.86 3.26
CA PRO A 149 13.80 -27.56 4.53
C PRO A 149 12.53 -28.15 5.15
N GLU A 150 12.69 -29.26 5.89
CA GLU A 150 11.60 -29.86 6.68
C GLU A 150 11.31 -29.07 7.96
N GLU A 151 12.26 -28.27 8.42
CA GLU A 151 12.06 -27.34 9.55
C GLU A 151 11.53 -26.02 9.04
N ALA A 152 10.62 -25.39 9.77
CA ALA A 152 10.14 -24.04 9.48
C ALA A 152 11.31 -23.06 9.38
N LYS A 153 11.34 -22.28 8.30
CA LYS A 153 12.32 -21.21 8.11
C LYS A 153 11.58 -19.87 8.02
N VAL A 154 12.00 -18.97 8.89
CA VAL A 154 11.53 -17.58 8.88
C VAL A 154 12.34 -16.79 7.86
N HIS A 155 11.65 -15.97 7.10
CA HIS A 155 12.18 -15.12 6.04
C HIS A 155 11.61 -13.71 6.16
N THR A 156 12.28 -12.75 5.52
CA THR A 156 11.80 -11.38 5.34
C THR A 156 11.49 -11.12 3.86
N PRO A 157 10.63 -10.15 3.55
CA PRO A 157 10.35 -9.78 2.16
C PRO A 157 11.61 -9.42 1.38
N ILE A 158 11.63 -9.79 0.10
CA ILE A 158 12.70 -9.38 -0.81
C ILE A 158 12.53 -7.89 -1.12
N VAL A 159 13.63 -7.13 -1.04
CA VAL A 159 13.69 -5.72 -1.43
C VAL A 159 14.72 -5.56 -2.54
N LYS A 160 14.36 -4.83 -3.59
CA LYS A 160 15.22 -4.48 -4.73
C LYS A 160 15.29 -2.96 -4.88
N GLU A 161 16.26 -2.46 -5.66
CA GLU A 161 16.36 -1.02 -5.99
C GLU A 161 15.02 -0.49 -6.50
N ALA A 162 14.55 0.60 -5.88
CA ALA A 162 13.20 1.09 -6.09
C ALA A 162 13.04 1.74 -7.47
N LYS A 163 11.96 1.37 -8.17
CA LYS A 163 11.46 2.01 -9.39
C LYS A 163 10.05 2.56 -9.20
N ASN A 164 9.29 1.97 -8.27
CA ASN A 164 7.94 2.39 -7.95
C ASN A 164 7.94 3.10 -6.61
N PHE A 165 7.26 4.24 -6.52
CA PHE A 165 7.22 5.08 -5.33
C PHE A 165 5.78 5.37 -4.96
N ILE A 166 5.36 4.95 -3.77
CA ILE A 166 4.01 5.12 -3.25
C ILE A 166 4.08 5.95 -1.98
N LEU A 167 3.40 7.10 -1.98
CA LEU A 167 3.25 7.99 -0.83
C LEU A 167 1.80 7.96 -0.36
N LEU A 168 1.56 7.47 0.85
CA LEU A 168 0.26 7.37 1.47
C LEU A 168 0.11 8.49 2.51
N ILE A 169 -0.96 9.28 2.42
CA ILE A 169 -1.23 10.42 3.29
C ILE A 169 -2.58 10.20 3.99
N GLY A 170 -2.55 10.05 5.31
CA GLY A 170 -3.74 10.19 6.14
C GLY A 170 -3.91 11.66 6.51
N ASP A 171 -4.82 12.38 5.84
CA ASP A 171 -5.06 13.80 6.11
C ASP A 171 -5.47 13.97 7.59
N GLY A 172 -4.77 14.84 8.31
CA GLY A 172 -5.03 15.10 9.73
C GLY A 172 -4.56 14.01 10.71
N MET A 173 -3.87 12.97 10.24
CA MET A 173 -3.53 11.77 11.02
C MET A 173 -2.32 11.99 11.94
N GLY A 174 -2.56 12.23 13.22
CA GLY A 174 -1.53 12.20 14.27
C GLY A 174 -1.35 10.82 14.89
N PHE A 175 -0.40 10.68 15.83
CA PHE A 175 -0.11 9.41 16.52
C PHE A 175 -1.32 8.82 17.24
N ASN A 176 -2.14 9.64 17.92
CA ASN A 176 -3.31 9.12 18.63
C ASN A 176 -4.43 8.65 17.67
N HIS A 177 -4.39 9.05 16.41
CA HIS A 177 -5.26 8.50 15.39
C HIS A 177 -4.83 7.08 15.04
N THR A 178 -3.52 6.83 14.85
CA THR A 178 -3.00 5.50 14.51
C THR A 178 -3.13 4.50 15.65
N THR A 179 -3.14 4.94 16.91
CA THR A 179 -3.35 4.06 18.08
C THR A 179 -4.83 3.90 18.46
N SER A 180 -5.76 4.49 17.70
CA SER A 180 -7.20 4.38 17.99
C SER A 180 -7.72 2.92 17.99
N PHE A 181 -7.06 2.02 17.24
CA PHE A 181 -7.37 0.59 17.24
C PHE A 181 -7.27 -0.05 18.64
N GLU A 182 -6.37 0.43 19.50
CA GLU A 182 -6.18 -0.10 20.85
C GLU A 182 -7.28 0.33 21.82
N HIS A 183 -8.11 1.32 21.44
CA HIS A 183 -8.98 2.04 22.38
C HIS A 183 -10.45 2.09 21.94
N ILE A 184 -10.75 1.71 20.73
CA ILE A 184 -12.12 1.68 20.20
C ILE A 184 -12.48 0.22 19.98
N GLU A 185 -13.53 -0.27 20.68
CA GLU A 185 -14.06 -1.61 20.43
C GLU A 185 -14.51 -1.73 18.99
N ASN A 186 -14.01 -2.76 18.32
CA ASN A 186 -14.15 -2.94 16.88
C ASN A 186 -15.48 -3.61 16.53
N ASP A 187 -16.58 -2.85 16.62
CA ASP A 187 -17.90 -3.24 16.08
C ASP A 187 -18.04 -2.86 14.59
N VAL A 188 -16.95 -2.49 13.93
CA VAL A 188 -16.98 -2.16 12.50
C VAL A 188 -17.09 -3.47 11.71
N GLU A 189 -18.28 -3.72 11.18
CA GLU A 189 -18.72 -4.94 10.44
C GLU A 189 -17.79 -5.35 9.27
N TYR A 190 -16.74 -4.59 9.01
CA TYR A 190 -15.85 -4.69 7.85
C TYR A 190 -14.37 -4.47 8.15
N SER A 191 -13.95 -4.49 9.39
CA SER A 191 -12.54 -4.65 9.68
C SER A 191 -12.19 -6.12 9.44
N ASP A 192 -11.04 -6.38 8.86
CA ASP A 192 -10.49 -7.73 8.72
C ASP A 192 -10.09 -8.32 10.10
N GLY A 193 -10.64 -7.76 11.18
CA GLY A 193 -10.36 -8.17 12.57
C GLY A 193 -9.07 -7.57 13.12
N GLU A 194 -8.51 -6.56 12.47
CA GLU A 194 -7.25 -5.94 12.88
C GLU A 194 -7.43 -5.09 14.13
N ASP A 195 -6.63 -5.39 15.13
CA ASP A 195 -6.60 -4.64 16.39
C ASP A 195 -5.49 -3.57 16.40
N PHE A 196 -4.83 -3.28 15.24
CA PHE A 196 -3.72 -2.34 15.15
C PHE A 196 -3.55 -1.70 13.77
N PHE A 197 -2.83 -0.57 13.72
CA PHE A 197 -2.51 0.12 12.50
C PHE A 197 -1.31 -0.53 11.78
N TYR A 198 -1.48 -0.94 10.54
CA TYR A 198 -0.47 -1.67 9.75
C TYR A 198 0.84 -0.92 9.51
N GLY A 199 0.83 0.41 9.61
CA GLY A 199 2.08 1.18 9.58
C GLY A 199 3.11 0.70 10.60
N TYR A 200 2.66 0.20 11.75
CA TYR A 200 3.56 -0.33 12.80
C TYR A 200 4.25 -1.65 12.44
N LEU A 201 3.79 -2.37 11.41
CA LEU A 201 4.52 -3.53 10.86
C LEU A 201 5.72 -3.11 10.01
N LEU A 202 5.72 -1.89 9.45
CA LEU A 202 6.81 -1.45 8.59
C LEU A 202 8.11 -1.28 9.38
N PRO A 203 9.25 -1.72 8.83
CA PRO A 203 10.49 -1.86 9.59
C PRO A 203 11.14 -0.52 9.99
N TYR A 204 10.79 0.57 9.31
CA TYR A 204 11.42 1.87 9.53
C TYR A 204 10.37 2.91 9.92
N GLN A 205 10.54 3.49 11.12
CA GLN A 205 9.57 4.37 11.73
C GLN A 205 10.25 5.67 12.18
N GLY A 206 9.56 6.79 12.01
CA GLY A 206 10.02 8.11 12.38
C GLY A 206 8.87 9.08 12.62
N GLU A 207 9.17 10.36 12.64
CA GLU A 207 8.18 11.41 12.79
C GLU A 207 8.48 12.62 11.90
N SER A 208 7.44 13.34 11.48
CA SER A 208 7.54 14.51 10.63
C SER A 208 6.97 15.75 11.30
N ARG A 209 7.67 16.88 11.17
CA ARG A 209 7.16 18.22 11.46
C ARG A 209 6.40 18.75 10.26
N THR A 210 5.26 19.39 10.52
CA THR A 210 4.32 19.77 9.48
C THR A 210 4.15 21.28 9.28
N ASN A 211 4.75 22.11 10.14
CA ASN A 211 4.59 23.56 10.10
C ASN A 211 4.76 24.14 8.69
N SER A 212 3.86 25.04 8.31
CA SER A 212 3.96 25.90 7.13
C SER A 212 4.68 27.23 7.44
N LEU A 213 4.81 28.10 6.45
CA LEU A 213 5.28 29.47 6.67
C LEU A 213 4.25 30.33 7.44
N SER A 214 3.01 29.89 7.56
CA SER A 214 1.95 30.51 8.36
C SER A 214 1.94 30.04 9.82
N GLY A 215 2.78 29.08 10.20
CA GLY A 215 2.78 28.42 11.51
C GLY A 215 2.13 27.05 11.45
N THR A 216 1.00 26.84 12.16
CA THR A 216 0.19 25.60 11.97
C THR A 216 -0.29 25.52 10.54
N THR A 217 -0.01 24.39 9.88
CA THR A 217 -0.30 24.22 8.47
C THR A 217 -1.79 23.94 8.22
N ASP A 218 -2.25 24.24 7.00
CA ASP A 218 -3.44 23.60 6.42
C ASP A 218 -3.03 22.53 5.41
N SER A 219 -3.99 21.75 4.90
CA SER A 219 -3.73 20.67 3.95
C SER A 219 -3.14 21.19 2.62
N ALA A 220 -3.43 22.45 2.22
CA ALA A 220 -2.86 23.03 1.02
C ALA A 220 -1.34 23.22 1.14
N ALA A 221 -0.89 23.85 2.23
CA ALA A 221 0.53 24.03 2.49
C ALA A 221 1.23 22.72 2.91
N GLY A 222 0.56 21.85 3.66
CA GLY A 222 1.04 20.52 4.03
C GLY A 222 1.25 19.62 2.80
N GLY A 223 0.22 19.52 1.95
CA GLY A 223 0.27 18.79 0.69
C GLY A 223 1.30 19.38 -0.28
N THR A 224 1.39 20.72 -0.39
CA THR A 224 2.44 21.38 -1.19
C THR A 224 3.84 21.03 -0.68
N ALA A 225 4.06 21.00 0.64
CA ALA A 225 5.33 20.58 1.20
C ALA A 225 5.70 19.15 0.85
N LEU A 226 4.73 18.21 0.94
CA LEU A 226 4.89 16.80 0.61
C LEU A 226 5.01 16.51 -0.91
N SER A 227 4.45 17.37 -1.76
CA SER A 227 4.51 17.19 -3.20
C SER A 227 5.75 17.81 -3.84
N THR A 228 6.26 18.93 -3.31
CA THR A 228 7.27 19.77 -3.97
C THR A 228 8.60 19.90 -3.21
N GLY A 229 8.61 19.59 -1.91
CA GLY A 229 9.79 19.82 -1.06
C GLY A 229 10.04 21.29 -0.70
N TYR A 230 8.99 22.15 -0.77
CA TYR A 230 9.03 23.55 -0.37
C TYR A 230 7.98 23.85 0.71
N LYS A 231 8.38 24.66 1.72
CA LYS A 231 7.40 25.27 2.62
C LYS A 231 6.74 26.46 1.94
N THR A 232 5.42 26.57 2.11
CA THR A 232 4.61 27.67 1.58
C THR A 232 3.64 28.24 2.63
N TYR A 233 2.83 29.22 2.26
CA TYR A 233 1.77 29.78 3.10
C TYR A 233 0.49 28.93 3.01
N ASN A 234 -0.30 28.94 4.07
CA ASN A 234 -1.60 28.26 4.09
C ASN A 234 -2.47 28.76 2.92
N GLY A 235 -3.21 27.86 2.30
CA GLY A 235 -4.02 28.11 1.12
C GLY A 235 -3.32 27.85 -0.21
N ASN A 236 -1.99 27.99 -0.29
CA ASN A 236 -1.24 27.85 -1.54
C ASN A 236 -1.15 26.39 -2.00
N ILE A 237 -1.42 26.17 -3.28
CA ILE A 237 -1.36 24.87 -3.98
C ILE A 237 -0.19 24.87 -4.95
N GLY A 238 0.85 24.06 -4.71
CA GLY A 238 1.98 23.88 -5.62
C GLY A 238 2.78 25.15 -5.92
N LEU A 239 2.76 26.14 -5.00
CA LEU A 239 3.47 27.43 -5.15
C LEU A 239 4.51 27.61 -4.05
N ASP A 240 5.61 28.31 -4.40
CA ASP A 240 6.62 28.73 -3.42
C ASP A 240 6.17 29.95 -2.60
N ARG A 241 7.03 30.42 -1.69
CA ARG A 241 6.78 31.62 -0.86
C ARG A 241 6.59 32.93 -1.64
N ASN A 242 6.92 32.96 -2.92
CA ASN A 242 6.79 34.12 -3.80
C ASN A 242 5.70 33.89 -4.84
N ASP A 243 4.83 32.91 -4.61
CA ASP A 243 3.71 32.54 -5.49
C ASP A 243 4.15 32.04 -6.88
N ASN A 244 5.36 31.53 -7.03
CA ASN A 244 5.79 30.89 -8.28
C ASN A 244 5.41 29.41 -8.27
N PRO A 245 4.90 28.86 -9.37
CA PRO A 245 4.69 27.42 -9.53
C PRO A 245 6.01 26.65 -9.33
N ILE A 246 5.95 25.57 -8.56
CA ILE A 246 7.10 24.72 -8.25
C ILE A 246 6.81 23.27 -8.59
N LYS A 247 7.82 22.59 -9.14
CA LYS A 247 7.71 21.21 -9.60
C LYS A 247 7.26 20.27 -8.48
N SER A 248 6.24 19.47 -8.75
CA SER A 248 5.78 18.37 -7.90
C SER A 248 6.46 17.04 -8.21
N LEU A 249 6.31 16.04 -7.34
CA LEU A 249 6.78 14.67 -7.59
C LEU A 249 6.11 14.02 -8.81
N THR A 250 4.86 14.34 -9.10
CA THR A 250 4.17 13.85 -10.31
C THR A 250 4.78 14.42 -11.58
N GLU A 251 5.13 15.71 -11.58
CA GLU A 251 5.83 16.35 -12.69
C GLU A 251 7.26 15.82 -12.86
N LEU A 252 7.95 15.55 -11.74
CA LEU A 252 9.27 14.92 -11.77
C LEU A 252 9.17 13.49 -12.35
N ALA A 253 8.19 12.69 -11.93
CA ALA A 253 7.97 11.36 -12.49
C ALA A 253 7.80 11.42 -14.01
N TYR A 254 6.99 12.33 -14.51
CA TYR A 254 6.84 12.55 -15.95
C TYR A 254 8.17 12.89 -16.64
N GLU A 255 8.95 13.85 -16.10
CA GLU A 255 10.25 14.23 -16.65
C GLU A 255 11.24 13.06 -16.72
N LYS A 256 11.15 12.12 -15.76
CA LYS A 256 11.94 10.89 -15.74
C LYS A 256 11.38 9.83 -16.70
N GLY A 257 10.22 10.08 -17.31
CA GLY A 257 9.51 9.14 -18.19
C GLY A 257 8.83 7.99 -17.43
N MET A 258 8.57 8.17 -16.13
CA MET A 258 7.80 7.30 -15.29
C MET A 258 6.31 7.60 -15.44
N ALA A 259 5.44 6.69 -15.01
CA ALA A 259 4.03 7.01 -14.85
C ALA A 259 3.78 7.82 -13.56
N ALA A 260 2.67 8.54 -13.50
CA ALA A 260 2.28 9.29 -12.30
C ALA A 260 0.79 9.11 -11.99
N GLY A 261 0.45 9.00 -10.71
CA GLY A 261 -0.92 8.86 -10.21
C GLY A 261 -1.18 9.71 -8.97
N VAL A 262 -2.42 10.17 -8.86
CA VAL A 262 -2.98 10.85 -7.69
C VAL A 262 -4.33 10.22 -7.39
N MET A 263 -4.48 9.64 -6.21
CA MET A 263 -5.72 9.05 -5.74
C MET A 263 -6.14 9.72 -4.43
N SER A 264 -7.44 9.89 -4.22
CA SER A 264 -7.96 10.42 -2.95
C SER A 264 -9.39 10.00 -2.72
N THR A 265 -9.75 9.82 -1.45
CA THR A 265 -11.13 9.62 -1.01
C THR A 265 -11.97 10.90 -1.07
N GLU A 266 -11.36 12.07 -1.33
CA GLU A 266 -12.06 13.32 -1.61
C GLU A 266 -12.04 13.70 -3.10
N THR A 267 -12.67 14.81 -3.45
CA THR A 267 -12.69 15.32 -4.83
C THR A 267 -11.28 15.75 -5.27
N LYS A 268 -11.01 15.64 -6.57
CA LYS A 268 -9.71 16.02 -7.15
C LYS A 268 -9.30 17.49 -6.93
N THR A 269 -10.24 18.34 -6.53
CA THR A 269 -10.00 19.75 -6.18
C THR A 269 -9.76 19.95 -4.68
N GLY A 270 -9.79 18.89 -3.88
CA GLY A 270 -9.32 18.91 -2.51
C GLY A 270 -7.86 19.35 -2.43
N ALA A 271 -7.48 19.91 -1.30
CA ALA A 271 -6.19 20.58 -1.18
C ALA A 271 -5.00 19.63 -1.40
N THR A 272 -5.04 18.44 -0.78
CA THR A 272 -3.94 17.48 -0.90
C THR A 272 -3.83 16.91 -2.32
N PRO A 273 -4.88 16.35 -2.98
CA PRO A 273 -4.74 15.87 -4.35
C PRO A 273 -4.42 16.99 -5.34
N ALA A 274 -4.92 18.21 -5.10
CA ALA A 274 -4.59 19.37 -5.92
C ALA A 274 -3.09 19.73 -5.82
N SER A 275 -2.48 19.61 -4.63
CA SER A 275 -1.06 19.92 -4.43
C SER A 275 -0.11 19.00 -5.21
N PHE A 276 -0.56 17.81 -5.60
CA PHE A 276 0.19 16.88 -6.46
C PHE A 276 -0.16 16.98 -7.94
N SER A 277 -1.18 17.79 -8.31
CA SER A 277 -1.73 17.78 -9.66
C SER A 277 -2.03 19.16 -10.24
N ALA A 278 -1.80 20.25 -9.47
CA ALA A 278 -2.16 21.61 -9.85
C ALA A 278 -1.26 22.67 -9.22
N HIS A 279 -1.41 23.91 -9.75
CA HIS A 279 -0.84 25.13 -9.16
C HIS A 279 -1.95 26.17 -9.06
N ALA A 280 -2.18 26.72 -7.85
CA ALA A 280 -3.20 27.73 -7.60
C ALA A 280 -2.83 28.61 -6.40
N TYR A 281 -3.23 29.88 -6.41
CA TYR A 281 -2.94 30.84 -5.32
C TYR A 281 -3.73 30.54 -4.06
N ASP A 282 -4.89 29.89 -4.18
CA ASP A 282 -5.72 29.54 -3.04
C ASP A 282 -6.49 28.24 -3.31
N ARG A 283 -6.57 27.39 -2.30
CA ARG A 283 -7.29 26.09 -2.35
C ARG A 283 -8.77 26.23 -2.71
N SER A 284 -9.36 27.41 -2.53
CA SER A 284 -10.75 27.71 -2.90
C SER A 284 -10.93 28.01 -4.40
N GLU A 285 -9.84 28.19 -5.16
CA GLU A 285 -9.88 28.48 -6.60
C GLU A 285 -10.18 27.24 -7.45
N THR A 286 -11.31 26.58 -7.19
CA THR A 286 -11.69 25.32 -7.84
C THR A 286 -11.56 25.33 -9.36
N ALA A 287 -11.95 26.43 -10.02
CA ALA A 287 -11.86 26.54 -11.48
C ALA A 287 -10.39 26.60 -11.97
N GLY A 288 -9.52 27.29 -11.24
CA GLY A 288 -8.08 27.36 -11.51
C GLY A 288 -7.42 26.00 -11.32
N ILE A 289 -7.75 25.30 -10.25
CA ILE A 289 -7.28 23.95 -9.97
C ILE A 289 -7.69 22.99 -11.10
N ILE A 290 -8.96 22.96 -11.50
CA ILE A 290 -9.45 22.11 -12.61
C ILE A 290 -8.71 22.40 -13.92
N LEU A 291 -8.46 23.65 -14.23
CA LEU A 291 -7.73 24.02 -15.43
C LEU A 291 -6.26 23.57 -15.38
N SER A 292 -5.62 23.76 -14.23
CA SER A 292 -4.24 23.29 -13.99
C SER A 292 -4.13 21.76 -14.12
N GLN A 293 -5.07 21.03 -13.52
CA GLN A 293 -5.13 19.56 -13.62
C GLN A 293 -5.39 19.06 -15.04
N ALA A 294 -6.21 19.77 -15.83
CA ALA A 294 -6.43 19.42 -17.24
C ALA A 294 -5.11 19.54 -18.02
N ASN A 295 -4.32 20.58 -17.75
CA ASN A 295 -3.00 20.73 -18.35
C ASN A 295 -2.05 19.61 -17.89
N ALA A 296 -2.01 19.30 -16.61
CA ALA A 296 -1.19 18.21 -16.05
C ALA A 296 -1.56 16.85 -16.68
N ARG A 297 -2.84 16.54 -16.79
CA ARG A 297 -3.30 15.28 -17.41
C ARG A 297 -2.97 15.21 -18.89
N ASP A 298 -3.16 16.31 -19.63
CA ASP A 298 -2.95 16.34 -21.08
C ASP A 298 -1.47 16.39 -21.45
N TYR A 299 -0.63 17.03 -20.61
CA TYR A 299 0.80 17.16 -20.85
C TYR A 299 1.63 16.07 -20.18
N TYR A 300 1.24 15.64 -18.97
CA TYR A 300 2.03 14.72 -18.14
C TYR A 300 1.43 13.31 -18.08
N GLY A 301 0.23 13.09 -18.62
CA GLY A 301 -0.44 11.79 -18.58
C GLY A 301 -0.75 11.29 -17.15
N THR A 302 -0.83 12.21 -16.18
CA THR A 302 -1.09 11.86 -14.78
C THR A 302 -2.49 11.29 -14.63
N ILE A 303 -2.60 10.11 -14.01
CA ILE A 303 -3.88 9.52 -13.62
C ILE A 303 -4.37 10.25 -12.37
N ILE A 304 -5.56 10.84 -12.45
CA ILE A 304 -6.22 11.46 -11.31
C ILE A 304 -7.52 10.69 -11.04
N ASP A 305 -7.51 9.88 -9.99
CA ASP A 305 -8.62 9.04 -9.58
C ASP A 305 -9.06 9.43 -8.15
N CYS A 306 -10.08 10.26 -8.04
CA CYS A 306 -10.53 10.89 -6.80
C CYS A 306 -12.06 10.98 -6.75
N GLY A 307 -12.61 11.14 -5.55
CA GLY A 307 -14.03 11.40 -5.39
C GLY A 307 -14.83 10.25 -4.81
N TYR A 308 -14.18 9.40 -4.03
CA TYR A 308 -14.87 8.31 -3.29
C TYR A 308 -15.49 8.85 -1.99
N ASP A 309 -16.11 10.02 -2.07
CA ASP A 309 -16.72 10.73 -0.95
C ASP A 309 -18.07 10.09 -0.57
N HIS A 310 -18.06 8.83 -0.15
CA HIS A 310 -19.24 8.12 0.29
C HIS A 310 -19.05 7.49 1.67
N TYR A 311 -19.94 7.83 2.58
CA TYR A 311 -19.93 7.46 4.00
C TYR A 311 -20.48 6.05 4.28
N ASP A 312 -20.83 5.26 3.30
CA ASP A 312 -21.43 3.93 3.50
C ASP A 312 -20.43 2.82 3.20
N THR A 313 -20.01 2.28 4.21
CA THR A 313 -19.07 1.29 4.65
C THR A 313 -18.61 0.22 3.65
N ARG A 314 -19.40 -0.80 3.29
CA ARG A 314 -18.91 -1.97 2.56
C ARG A 314 -18.74 -1.74 1.05
N SER A 315 -19.68 -1.07 0.44
CA SER A 315 -19.62 -0.75 -1.00
C SER A 315 -18.45 0.20 -1.31
N VAL A 316 -18.09 1.08 -0.37
CA VAL A 316 -16.98 2.03 -0.52
C VAL A 316 -15.64 1.30 -0.48
N ASN A 317 -15.45 0.38 0.46
CA ASN A 317 -14.20 -0.37 0.57
C ASN A 317 -13.93 -1.19 -0.71
N LEU A 318 -14.92 -1.93 -1.21
CA LEU A 318 -14.79 -2.67 -2.47
C LEU A 318 -14.52 -1.76 -3.69
N ILE A 319 -15.09 -0.55 -3.70
CA ILE A 319 -14.84 0.44 -4.74
C ILE A 319 -13.39 0.93 -4.65
N ILE A 320 -12.93 1.32 -3.47
CA ILE A 320 -11.55 1.80 -3.24
C ILE A 320 -10.55 0.71 -3.61
N GLU A 321 -10.73 -0.52 -3.16
CA GLU A 321 -9.87 -1.65 -3.51
C GLU A 321 -9.77 -1.87 -5.02
N LYS A 322 -10.91 -1.82 -5.71
CA LYS A 322 -10.94 -1.93 -7.17
C LYS A 322 -10.16 -0.80 -7.83
N HIS A 323 -10.35 0.44 -7.38
CA HIS A 323 -9.66 1.60 -7.94
C HIS A 323 -8.15 1.56 -7.65
N ILE A 324 -7.73 1.11 -6.47
CA ILE A 324 -6.31 0.88 -6.16
C ILE A 324 -5.73 -0.14 -7.15
N SER A 325 -6.40 -1.29 -7.32
CA SER A 325 -5.95 -2.34 -8.24
C SER A 325 -5.88 -1.87 -9.70
N ASP A 326 -6.93 -1.18 -10.18
CA ASP A 326 -6.98 -0.66 -11.55
C ASP A 326 -5.88 0.39 -11.78
N THR A 327 -5.64 1.29 -10.81
CA THR A 327 -4.62 2.33 -10.89
C THR A 327 -3.21 1.73 -10.86
N LEU A 328 -2.93 0.81 -9.95
CA LEU A 328 -1.64 0.12 -9.88
C LEU A 328 -1.36 -0.66 -11.17
N THR A 329 -2.36 -1.33 -11.74
CA THR A 329 -2.23 -2.03 -13.03
C THR A 329 -1.86 -1.07 -14.16
N GLN A 330 -2.48 0.11 -14.22
CA GLN A 330 -2.17 1.10 -15.25
C GLN A 330 -0.78 1.71 -15.07
N LEU A 331 -0.40 2.04 -13.83
CA LEU A 331 0.89 2.68 -13.53
C LEU A 331 2.05 1.71 -13.72
N SER A 332 1.93 0.46 -13.28
CA SER A 332 2.96 -0.57 -13.38
C SER A 332 3.23 -1.05 -14.81
N ALA A 333 2.36 -0.70 -15.77
CA ALA A 333 2.63 -0.93 -17.19
C ALA A 333 3.80 -0.09 -17.74
N ASN A 334 4.27 0.92 -17.01
CA ASN A 334 5.44 1.70 -17.38
C ASN A 334 6.73 0.99 -16.93
N GLU A 335 7.59 0.61 -17.86
CA GLU A 335 8.85 -0.11 -17.59
C GLU A 335 9.85 0.68 -16.71
N LYS A 336 9.72 2.01 -16.65
CA LYS A 336 10.54 2.87 -15.79
C LYS A 336 9.99 3.02 -14.37
N GLY A 337 8.84 2.38 -14.08
CA GLY A 337 8.13 2.50 -12.82
C GLY A 337 7.22 3.72 -12.75
N PHE A 338 6.78 4.05 -11.54
CA PHE A 338 5.80 5.11 -11.32
C PHE A 338 5.99 5.83 -9.97
N PHE A 339 5.36 7.00 -9.87
CA PHE A 339 5.04 7.67 -8.61
C PHE A 339 3.53 7.69 -8.39
N LEU A 340 3.07 7.32 -7.21
CA LEU A 340 1.66 7.38 -6.81
C LEU A 340 1.52 8.06 -5.45
N MET A 341 0.66 9.06 -5.34
CA MET A 341 0.13 9.56 -4.08
C MET A 341 -1.28 9.02 -3.86
N TYR A 342 -1.55 8.50 -2.67
CA TYR A 342 -2.89 8.12 -2.20
C TYR A 342 -3.21 8.88 -0.90
N GLU A 343 -4.44 9.39 -0.79
CA GLU A 343 -4.92 10.11 0.38
C GLU A 343 -6.23 9.52 0.93
N GLU A 344 -6.28 9.34 2.24
CA GLU A 344 -7.53 9.22 3.01
C GLU A 344 -7.84 10.57 3.68
N ALA A 345 -8.80 11.30 3.10
CA ALA A 345 -9.12 12.68 3.49
C ALA A 345 -10.11 12.79 4.66
N HIS A 346 -10.76 11.69 5.05
CA HIS A 346 -11.87 11.75 6.01
C HIS A 346 -11.43 11.64 7.47
N ILE A 347 -10.17 11.27 7.74
CA ILE A 347 -9.61 11.32 9.10
C ILE A 347 -9.67 12.76 9.60
N ASP A 348 -9.20 13.72 8.78
CA ASP A 348 -9.24 15.15 9.07
C ASP A 348 -10.66 15.68 9.19
N LYS A 349 -11.51 15.43 8.17
CA LYS A 349 -12.88 15.96 8.11
C LYS A 349 -13.71 15.56 9.32
N HIS A 350 -13.56 14.32 9.80
CA HIS A 350 -14.26 13.84 10.99
C HIS A 350 -13.64 14.37 12.28
N SER A 351 -12.31 14.54 12.32
CA SER A 351 -11.62 15.15 13.47
C SER A 351 -11.99 16.62 13.65
N HIS A 352 -12.17 17.40 12.57
CA HIS A 352 -12.70 18.76 12.62
C HIS A 352 -14.06 18.85 13.31
N ASN A 353 -14.90 17.83 13.13
CA ASN A 353 -16.22 17.76 13.75
C ASN A 353 -16.23 17.03 15.11
N ASN A 354 -15.07 16.55 15.59
CA ASN A 354 -14.95 15.71 16.79
C ASN A 354 -15.80 14.42 16.70
N GLU A 355 -15.95 13.84 15.51
CA GLU A 355 -16.74 12.64 15.22
C GLU A 355 -15.85 11.38 15.32
N LEU A 356 -15.56 10.94 16.57
CA LEU A 356 -14.59 9.88 16.84
C LEU A 356 -14.89 8.57 16.07
N ASP A 357 -16.15 8.11 16.08
CA ASP A 357 -16.53 6.85 15.43
C ASP A 357 -16.32 6.90 13.90
N LYS A 358 -16.63 8.04 13.28
CA LYS A 358 -16.44 8.22 11.83
C LYS A 358 -14.97 8.38 11.47
N MET A 359 -14.20 9.08 12.30
CA MET A 359 -12.75 9.16 12.15
C MET A 359 -12.13 7.76 12.23
N TYR A 360 -12.57 6.95 13.20
CA TYR A 360 -12.10 5.56 13.31
C TYR A 360 -12.42 4.73 12.06
N GLN A 361 -13.63 4.86 11.50
CA GLN A 361 -13.96 4.22 10.22
C GLN A 361 -13.05 4.67 9.07
N ALA A 362 -12.67 5.95 9.03
CA ALA A 362 -11.74 6.46 8.02
C ALA A 362 -10.33 5.85 8.19
N ILE A 363 -9.85 5.73 9.43
CA ILE A 363 -8.54 5.12 9.71
C ILE A 363 -8.53 3.61 9.38
N VAL A 364 -9.64 2.89 9.63
CA VAL A 364 -9.79 1.49 9.22
C VAL A 364 -9.71 1.37 7.69
N ARG A 365 -10.41 2.23 6.92
CA ARG A 365 -10.29 2.25 5.45
C ARG A 365 -8.86 2.55 4.98
N PHE A 366 -8.18 3.49 5.64
CA PHE A 366 -6.80 3.79 5.33
C PHE A 366 -5.89 2.59 5.59
N ASN A 367 -6.13 1.88 6.70
CA ASN A 367 -5.40 0.65 7.04
C ASN A 367 -5.57 -0.44 5.98
N GLN A 368 -6.79 -0.64 5.48
CA GLN A 368 -7.07 -1.57 4.38
C GLN A 368 -6.39 -1.13 3.07
N ALA A 369 -6.37 0.17 2.76
CA ALA A 369 -5.62 0.68 1.62
C ALA A 369 -4.12 0.41 1.75
N ILE A 370 -3.54 0.63 2.96
CA ILE A 370 -2.14 0.29 3.26
C ILE A 370 -1.87 -1.17 2.95
N ALA A 371 -2.73 -2.09 3.41
CA ALA A 371 -2.59 -3.52 3.16
C ALA A 371 -2.52 -3.84 1.65
N ARG A 372 -3.37 -3.21 0.82
CA ARG A 372 -3.36 -3.40 -0.64
C ARG A 372 -2.09 -2.87 -1.31
N PHE A 373 -1.59 -1.72 -0.87
CA PHE A 373 -0.34 -1.17 -1.38
C PHE A 373 0.87 -2.00 -0.94
N MET A 374 0.86 -2.54 0.27
CA MET A 374 1.92 -3.43 0.76
C MET A 374 1.88 -4.78 0.06
N GLU A 375 0.70 -5.37 -0.16
CA GLU A 375 0.55 -6.57 -0.98
C GLU A 375 1.14 -6.38 -2.39
N PHE A 376 0.85 -5.24 -3.03
CA PHE A 376 1.48 -4.88 -4.31
C PHE A 376 3.01 -4.81 -4.20
N ALA A 377 3.53 -4.14 -3.15
CA ALA A 377 4.97 -3.99 -2.95
C ALA A 377 5.67 -5.34 -2.75
N PHE A 378 5.02 -6.32 -2.12
CA PHE A 378 5.59 -7.65 -1.94
C PHE A 378 5.66 -8.44 -3.26
N TYR A 379 4.66 -8.31 -4.14
CA TYR A 379 4.74 -8.89 -5.49
C TYR A 379 5.66 -8.12 -6.43
N ASN A 380 5.97 -6.85 -6.11
CA ASN A 380 6.83 -5.96 -6.88
C ASN A 380 7.93 -5.38 -5.98
N PRO A 381 9.00 -6.17 -5.67
CA PRO A 381 9.98 -5.83 -4.64
C PRO A 381 10.83 -4.58 -4.93
N ASP A 382 10.73 -4.00 -6.12
CA ASP A 382 11.29 -2.71 -6.52
C ASP A 382 10.34 -1.53 -6.22
N THR A 383 9.53 -1.66 -5.15
CA THR A 383 8.58 -0.66 -4.69
C THR A 383 9.01 -0.08 -3.34
N PHE A 384 9.09 1.25 -3.29
CA PHE A 384 9.23 2.03 -2.05
C PHE A 384 7.85 2.51 -1.60
N VAL A 385 7.52 2.34 -0.32
CA VAL A 385 6.27 2.80 0.29
C VAL A 385 6.58 3.69 1.48
N LEU A 386 5.93 4.86 1.57
CA LEU A 386 5.99 5.74 2.72
C LEU A 386 4.57 6.17 3.12
N ILE A 387 4.27 6.05 4.42
CA ILE A 387 3.01 6.43 5.02
C ILE A 387 3.27 7.60 5.97
N THR A 388 2.49 8.68 5.85
CA THR A 388 2.58 9.84 6.75
C THR A 388 1.26 10.62 6.77
N ALA A 389 1.28 11.81 7.34
CA ALA A 389 0.19 12.80 7.30
C ALA A 389 0.75 14.16 6.91
N ASP A 390 -0.13 15.04 6.44
CA ASP A 390 0.17 16.44 6.15
C ASP A 390 0.15 17.31 7.40
N HIS A 391 -0.68 16.98 8.42
CA HIS A 391 -0.76 17.55 9.76
C HIS A 391 -1.50 16.62 10.74
N GLU A 392 -1.70 17.07 11.99
CA GLU A 392 -2.61 16.48 12.96
C GLU A 392 -3.81 17.40 13.16
N THR A 393 -5.01 16.81 13.34
CA THR A 393 -6.27 17.52 13.53
C THR A 393 -6.98 17.09 14.81
N GLY A 394 -7.54 18.06 15.52
CA GLY A 394 -8.43 17.84 16.65
C GLY A 394 -7.74 17.78 18.00
N ASP A 395 -6.40 17.80 18.04
CA ASP A 395 -5.63 17.60 19.28
C ASP A 395 -6.10 16.35 20.04
N LEU A 396 -6.25 15.24 19.30
CA LEU A 396 -6.74 13.97 19.86
C LEU A 396 -5.82 13.52 20.98
N TYR A 397 -6.38 13.10 22.12
CA TYR A 397 -5.62 12.72 23.31
C TYR A 397 -6.33 11.62 24.10
N MET A 398 -5.57 10.95 24.95
CA MET A 398 -6.07 9.92 25.85
C MET A 398 -6.41 10.53 27.22
N ASP A 399 -7.63 10.30 27.70
CA ASP A 399 -8.10 10.69 29.02
C ASP A 399 -8.82 9.52 29.72
N GLY A 400 -8.19 8.98 30.75
CA GLY A 400 -8.78 7.90 31.55
C GLY A 400 -9.04 6.60 30.80
N GLY A 401 -8.35 6.37 29.68
CA GLY A 401 -8.53 5.19 28.81
C GLY A 401 -9.47 5.41 27.62
N GLU A 402 -10.00 6.64 27.47
CA GLU A 402 -10.86 7.03 26.37
C GLU A 402 -10.17 8.08 25.48
N LEU A 403 -10.34 7.98 24.17
CA LEU A 403 -9.90 8.99 23.20
C LEU A 403 -10.87 10.19 23.20
N LYS A 404 -10.34 11.41 23.25
CA LYS A 404 -11.10 12.66 23.26
C LYS A 404 -10.42 13.71 22.40
N TYR A 405 -11.20 14.62 21.86
CA TYR A 405 -10.73 15.80 21.14
C TYR A 405 -10.65 17.02 22.06
N HIS A 406 -9.57 17.81 21.97
CA HIS A 406 -9.46 19.11 22.61
C HIS A 406 -10.03 20.25 21.75
N SER A 407 -9.97 20.11 20.44
CA SER A 407 -10.39 21.14 19.48
C SER A 407 -10.99 20.50 18.22
N GLY A 408 -11.41 21.32 17.29
CA GLY A 408 -11.70 20.93 15.91
C GLY A 408 -10.71 21.57 14.92
N ASP A 409 -9.53 22.01 15.39
CA ASP A 409 -8.55 22.70 14.57
C ASP A 409 -7.31 21.82 14.32
N HIS A 410 -6.52 22.19 13.32
CA HIS A 410 -5.20 21.58 13.10
C HIS A 410 -4.25 21.94 14.23
N THR A 411 -3.28 21.06 14.49
CA THR A 411 -2.20 21.33 15.45
C THR A 411 -0.83 21.32 14.80
N SER A 412 0.18 21.78 15.54
CA SER A 412 1.58 21.70 15.13
C SER A 412 2.29 20.47 15.72
N LYS A 413 1.52 19.45 16.14
CA LYS A 413 2.09 18.18 16.59
C LYS A 413 2.80 17.50 15.43
N ASN A 414 3.84 16.73 15.75
CA ASN A 414 4.45 15.86 14.75
C ASN A 414 3.50 14.75 14.36
N VAL A 415 3.65 14.27 13.14
CA VAL A 415 2.88 13.14 12.59
C VAL A 415 3.80 11.94 12.37
N PRO A 416 3.25 10.70 12.36
CA PRO A 416 4.06 9.51 12.14
C PRO A 416 4.61 9.43 10.71
N VAL A 417 5.74 8.74 10.57
CA VAL A 417 6.32 8.33 9.28
C VAL A 417 6.63 6.84 9.38
N PHE A 418 6.10 6.04 8.46
CA PHE A 418 6.41 4.62 8.33
C PHE A 418 6.91 4.36 6.92
N ALA A 419 7.98 3.59 6.79
CA ALA A 419 8.60 3.38 5.48
C ALA A 419 9.02 1.91 5.25
N TYR A 420 8.94 1.49 3.98
CA TYR A 420 9.36 0.17 3.49
C TYR A 420 10.01 0.30 2.12
N GLY A 421 10.95 -0.58 1.82
CA GLY A 421 11.64 -0.66 0.53
C GLY A 421 13.07 -0.14 0.57
N ASP A 422 13.73 -0.10 -0.58
CA ASP A 422 15.12 0.37 -0.69
C ASP A 422 15.25 1.85 -0.34
N GLY A 423 16.14 2.18 0.58
CA GLY A 423 16.35 3.54 1.10
C GLY A 423 15.41 3.94 2.24
N ALA A 424 14.44 3.11 2.62
CA ALA A 424 13.50 3.40 3.70
C ALA A 424 14.20 3.54 5.07
N GLU A 425 15.34 2.91 5.27
CA GLU A 425 16.17 3.03 6.48
C GLU A 425 16.60 4.47 6.80
N LEU A 426 16.54 5.37 5.82
CA LEU A 426 16.85 6.79 6.05
C LEU A 426 15.86 7.48 6.99
N PHE A 427 14.67 6.94 7.14
CA PHE A 427 13.62 7.49 7.99
C PHE A 427 13.63 6.92 9.41
N ASP A 428 14.37 5.82 9.66
CA ASP A 428 14.35 5.10 10.92
C ASP A 428 14.83 5.94 12.11
N GLY A 429 13.97 6.08 13.12
CA GLY A 429 14.21 6.89 14.32
C GLY A 429 14.39 8.39 14.04
N LYS A 430 14.07 8.88 12.84
CA LYS A 430 14.29 10.28 12.46
C LYS A 430 13.09 11.17 12.78
N LYS A 431 13.43 12.41 13.12
CA LYS A 431 12.51 13.53 13.16
C LYS A 431 12.81 14.44 11.98
N VAL A 432 12.02 14.34 10.93
CA VAL A 432 12.21 15.07 9.67
C VAL A 432 11.30 16.29 9.57
N GLU A 433 11.61 17.20 8.65
CA GLU A 433 10.65 18.18 8.15
C GLU A 433 9.87 17.53 6.98
N ASN A 434 8.58 17.82 6.83
CA ASN A 434 7.76 17.22 5.78
C ASN A 434 8.31 17.44 4.36
N VAL A 435 9.03 18.54 4.11
CA VAL A 435 9.73 18.82 2.84
C VAL A 435 10.87 17.85 2.54
N GLN A 436 11.48 17.23 3.55
CA GLN A 436 12.58 16.27 3.36
C GLN A 436 12.08 14.93 2.81
N ILE A 437 10.80 14.61 3.02
CA ILE A 437 10.18 13.39 2.48
C ILE A 437 10.22 13.38 0.95
N PRO A 438 9.60 14.35 0.23
CA PRO A 438 9.65 14.36 -1.24
C PRO A 438 11.05 14.61 -1.78
N GLN A 439 11.90 15.38 -1.09
CA GLN A 439 13.30 15.54 -1.49
C GLN A 439 14.06 14.21 -1.49
N THR A 440 13.80 13.35 -0.50
CA THR A 440 14.41 12.02 -0.40
C THR A 440 13.85 11.08 -1.47
N ILE A 441 12.53 11.05 -1.67
CA ILE A 441 11.88 10.26 -2.74
C ILE A 441 12.43 10.70 -4.11
N ALA A 442 12.52 12.00 -4.38
CA ALA A 442 13.05 12.53 -5.63
C ALA A 442 14.50 12.11 -5.88
N SER A 443 15.31 12.00 -4.81
CA SER A 443 16.69 11.52 -4.95
C SER A 443 16.75 10.05 -5.39
N PHE A 444 15.82 9.21 -4.94
CA PHE A 444 15.68 7.84 -5.43
C PHE A 444 15.22 7.80 -6.90
N MET A 445 14.44 8.79 -7.33
CA MET A 445 14.07 9.00 -8.74
C MET A 445 15.20 9.64 -9.56
N GLY A 446 16.38 9.88 -8.96
CA GLY A 446 17.55 10.44 -9.61
C GLY A 446 17.56 11.98 -9.74
N ASP A 447 16.91 12.72 -8.82
CA ASP A 447 17.01 14.18 -8.69
C ASP A 447 17.41 14.61 -7.28
N ASP A 448 18.72 14.76 -7.06
CA ASP A 448 19.29 15.19 -5.78
C ASP A 448 19.05 16.67 -5.44
N ASN A 449 18.56 17.46 -6.39
CA ASN A 449 18.34 18.90 -6.25
C ASN A 449 16.87 19.29 -6.13
N PHE A 450 15.97 18.30 -6.04
CA PHE A 450 14.55 18.54 -5.89
C PHE A 450 14.21 19.26 -4.58
N GLY A 451 13.31 20.23 -4.61
CA GLY A 451 12.85 20.96 -3.44
C GLY A 451 13.83 22.05 -2.95
N ASP A 452 13.55 22.66 -1.80
CA ASP A 452 14.41 23.67 -1.17
C ASP A 452 15.58 23.04 -0.42
N GLN A 453 16.64 22.67 -1.14
CA GLN A 453 17.86 22.10 -0.56
C GLN A 453 18.71 23.12 0.23
N THR A 454 18.32 24.40 0.24
CA THR A 454 19.05 25.44 0.99
C THR A 454 18.62 25.54 2.44
N SER A 455 17.32 25.42 2.70
CA SER A 455 16.72 25.45 4.04
C SER A 455 16.68 24.07 4.69
N TYR A 456 16.34 23.05 3.90
CA TYR A 456 16.21 21.67 4.34
C TYR A 456 16.85 20.75 3.32
N LYS A 457 17.77 19.91 3.74
CA LYS A 457 18.43 18.96 2.85
C LYS A 457 17.75 17.61 2.92
N ARG A 458 17.66 16.94 1.77
CA ARG A 458 17.20 15.54 1.69
C ARG A 458 17.98 14.65 2.66
N LEU A 459 17.40 13.55 3.07
CA LEU A 459 18.10 12.54 3.87
C LEU A 459 19.17 11.84 3.03
N THR A 460 20.25 11.46 3.66
CA THR A 460 21.36 10.70 3.06
C THR A 460 21.86 9.67 4.05
N LYS A 461 22.43 8.56 3.50
CA LYS A 461 23.11 7.54 4.30
C LYS A 461 24.28 8.12 5.09
#